data_1766cd267afa8d50c956ce358afc69d4
#
_entry.id   1766cd267afa8d50c956ce358afc69d4
#
_cell.length_a   1.000
_cell.length_b   1.000
_cell.length_c   1.000
_cell.angle_alpha   90.00
_cell.angle_beta   90.00
_cell.angle_gamma   90.00
#
_symmetry.space_group_name_H-M   'P 1'
#
loop_
_entity.id
_entity.type
_entity.pdbx_description
1 polymer ?
#
loop_
_entity_poly.entity_id
_entity_poly.type
_entity_poly.pdbx_seq_one_letter_code
_entity_poly.pdbx_strand_id
1 'polypeptide(L)'
;MGEYVRIAETKDVPKNQMQVFNVKEREILLINLEDKFYALDNRCPHMGYPLFFGSLKGGTLICGFHSAKFNVRTGESLGPVTSERLTTFPVKIQNSSIFIEV
;
A
#
# COMPACT_ATOMS: atom_id res chain seq x y z
N MET A 1 -7.33 -9.85 15.22
CA MET A 1 -8.05 -10.51 14.18
C MET A 1 -8.96 -9.60 13.45
N GLY A 2 -8.73 -9.44 12.19
CA GLY A 2 -9.56 -8.58 11.39
C GLY A 2 -10.58 -9.39 10.61
N GLU A 3 -11.32 -8.68 9.78
CA GLU A 3 -12.22 -9.32 8.85
C GLU A 3 -11.92 -8.78 7.47
N TYR A 4 -12.22 -9.59 6.45
CA TYR A 4 -12.00 -9.17 5.08
C TYR A 4 -13.13 -8.26 4.63
N VAL A 5 -12.77 -7.10 4.10
CA VAL A 5 -13.71 -6.09 3.64
C VAL A 5 -13.43 -5.84 2.16
N ARG A 6 -14.48 -5.84 1.35
CA ARG A 6 -14.33 -5.51 -0.07
C ARG A 6 -14.06 -4.02 -0.21
N ILE A 7 -13.00 -3.65 -0.93
CA ILE A 7 -12.64 -2.24 -1.07
C ILE A 7 -12.67 -1.75 -2.52
N ALA A 8 -12.50 -2.65 -3.48
CA ALA A 8 -12.39 -2.22 -4.88
C ALA A 8 -12.54 -3.42 -5.80
N GLU A 9 -12.54 -3.15 -7.10
CA GLU A 9 -12.39 -4.18 -8.12
C GLU A 9 -10.99 -4.10 -8.69
N THR A 10 -10.52 -5.20 -9.27
CA THR A 10 -9.16 -5.23 -9.80
C THR A 10 -8.94 -4.18 -10.88
N LYS A 11 -9.99 -3.86 -11.64
CA LYS A 11 -9.89 -2.86 -12.71
C LYS A 11 -9.71 -1.44 -12.19
N ASP A 12 -10.03 -1.21 -10.91
CA ASP A 12 -9.94 0.13 -10.33
C ASP A 12 -8.50 0.57 -10.09
N VAL A 13 -7.56 -0.37 -10.06
CA VAL A 13 -6.15 -0.05 -9.86
C VAL A 13 -5.36 -0.73 -10.98
N PRO A 14 -5.09 -0.02 -12.07
CA PRO A 14 -4.34 -0.58 -13.19
C PRO A 14 -2.94 -1.01 -12.81
N LYS A 15 -2.32 -1.82 -13.66
CA LYS A 15 -0.99 -2.36 -13.41
C LYS A 15 0.01 -1.26 -13.10
N ASN A 16 0.77 -1.48 -12.05
CA ASN A 16 1.85 -0.58 -11.59
C ASN A 16 1.37 0.80 -11.23
N GLN A 17 0.13 0.87 -10.70
CA GLN A 17 -0.44 2.11 -10.20
C GLN A 17 -0.90 1.92 -8.76
N MET A 18 -1.22 3.04 -8.13
CA MET A 18 -1.64 3.08 -6.73
C MET A 18 -2.92 3.87 -6.60
N GLN A 19 -3.72 3.52 -5.59
CA GLN A 19 -4.96 4.25 -5.31
C GLN A 19 -5.25 4.18 -3.81
N VAL A 20 -5.81 5.26 -3.26
CA VAL A 20 -6.16 5.34 -1.84
C VAL A 20 -7.62 5.00 -1.66
N PHE A 21 -7.91 4.17 -0.65
CA PHE A 21 -9.28 3.84 -0.27
C PHE A 21 -9.44 4.04 1.22
N ASN A 22 -10.59 4.55 1.64
CA ASN A 22 -10.87 4.73 3.07
C ASN A 22 -11.66 3.54 3.58
N VAL A 23 -11.12 2.87 4.59
CA VAL A 23 -11.74 1.70 5.18
C VAL A 23 -11.67 1.83 6.69
N LYS A 24 -12.83 1.84 7.36
CA LYS A 24 -12.90 1.93 8.82
C LYS A 24 -12.04 3.09 9.36
N GLU A 25 -12.20 4.27 8.76
CA GLU A 25 -11.50 5.51 9.15
C GLU A 25 -9.99 5.43 8.96
N ARG A 26 -9.55 4.56 8.09
CA ARG A 26 -8.14 4.35 7.81
C ARG A 26 -7.89 4.51 6.32
N GLU A 27 -6.84 5.24 5.97
CA GLU A 27 -6.47 5.39 4.56
C GLU A 27 -5.58 4.23 4.16
N ILE A 28 -6.04 3.46 3.21
CA ILE A 28 -5.32 2.29 2.71
C ILE A 28 -4.78 2.59 1.32
N LEU A 29 -3.48 2.40 1.14
CA LEU A 29 -2.87 2.52 -0.18
C LEU A 29 -2.87 1.14 -0.83
N LEU A 30 -3.61 1.02 -1.93
CA LEU A 30 -3.69 -0.22 -2.67
C LEU A 30 -2.79 -0.11 -3.90
N ILE A 31 -1.88 -1.05 -4.06
CA ILE A 31 -0.89 -1.03 -5.11
C ILE A 31 -1.05 -2.27 -5.98
N ASN A 32 -1.14 -2.05 -7.30
CA ASN A 32 -1.10 -3.14 -8.27
C ASN A 32 0.33 -3.22 -8.80
N LEU A 33 1.05 -4.23 -8.35
CA LEU A 33 2.43 -4.45 -8.78
C LEU A 33 2.45 -5.69 -9.67
N GLU A 34 2.55 -5.47 -10.98
CA GLU A 34 2.58 -6.55 -11.97
C GLU A 34 1.41 -7.52 -11.78
N ASP A 35 0.20 -6.94 -11.60
CA ASP A 35 -1.05 -7.68 -11.43
C ASP A 35 -1.18 -8.41 -10.10
N LYS A 36 -0.30 -8.13 -9.16
CA LYS A 36 -0.46 -8.58 -7.78
C LYS A 36 -0.77 -7.37 -6.92
N PHE A 37 -1.70 -7.52 -5.98
CA PHE A 37 -2.19 -6.41 -5.18
C PHE A 37 -1.64 -6.45 -3.78
N TYR A 38 -1.23 -5.27 -3.29
CA TYR A 38 -0.69 -5.10 -1.95
C TYR A 38 -1.40 -3.92 -1.29
N ALA A 39 -1.71 -4.06 -0.02
CA ALA A 39 -2.39 -3.02 0.73
C ALA A 39 -1.51 -2.56 1.88
N LEU A 40 -1.30 -1.26 1.95
CA LEU A 40 -0.42 -0.65 2.94
C LEU A 40 -1.13 0.53 3.58
N ASP A 41 -0.70 0.89 4.80
CA ASP A 41 -1.17 2.12 5.41
C ASP A 41 -0.63 3.30 4.56
N ASN A 42 -1.51 4.24 4.20
CA ASN A 42 -1.12 5.38 3.36
C ASN A 42 -0.40 6.45 4.17
N ARG A 43 0.45 6.05 5.09
CA ARG A 43 1.15 6.99 5.95
C ARG A 43 2.59 6.57 6.11
N CYS A 44 3.50 7.46 5.73
CA CYS A 44 4.92 7.20 5.92
C CYS A 44 5.24 7.21 7.43
N PRO A 45 5.82 6.13 7.97
CA PRO A 45 6.10 6.09 9.39
C PRO A 45 7.12 7.13 9.85
N HIS A 46 7.92 7.63 8.90
CA HIS A 46 8.91 8.66 9.21
C HIS A 46 8.26 9.98 9.61
N MET A 47 7.32 10.48 8.79
CA MET A 47 6.74 11.81 9.01
C MET A 47 5.22 11.85 8.87
N GLY A 48 4.57 10.71 8.67
CA GLY A 48 3.12 10.71 8.47
C GLY A 48 2.68 11.24 7.11
N TYR A 49 3.60 11.42 6.19
CA TYR A 49 3.30 11.95 4.87
C TYR A 49 2.54 10.91 4.04
N PRO A 50 1.50 11.33 3.28
CA PRO A 50 0.75 10.36 2.48
C PRO A 50 1.63 9.71 1.42
N LEU A 51 1.70 8.39 1.45
CA LEU A 51 2.55 7.64 0.52
C LEU A 51 2.04 7.70 -0.91
N PHE A 52 0.74 7.97 -1.08
CA PHE A 52 0.17 8.09 -2.41
C PHE A 52 0.87 9.15 -3.25
N PHE A 53 1.41 10.20 -2.62
CA PHE A 53 2.10 11.26 -3.33
C PHE A 53 3.56 10.94 -3.62
N GLY A 54 4.00 9.76 -3.23
CA GLY A 54 5.33 9.30 -3.58
C GLY A 54 5.34 8.66 -4.95
N SER A 55 6.31 7.78 -5.17
CA SER A 55 6.43 7.10 -6.45
C SER A 55 6.67 5.62 -6.25
N LEU A 56 6.36 4.86 -7.29
CA LEU A 56 6.51 3.42 -7.30
C LEU A 56 7.52 3.05 -8.37
N LYS A 57 8.59 2.36 -7.98
CA LYS A 57 9.60 1.88 -8.92
C LYS A 57 9.80 0.39 -8.70
N GLY A 58 9.24 -0.41 -9.60
CA GLY A 58 9.27 -1.85 -9.42
C GLY A 58 8.66 -2.20 -8.09
N GLY A 59 9.36 -2.95 -7.27
CA GLY A 59 8.86 -3.34 -5.95
C GLY A 59 9.17 -2.34 -4.84
N THR A 60 9.63 -1.14 -5.17
CA THR A 60 10.03 -0.14 -4.18
C THR A 60 9.06 1.03 -4.19
N LEU A 61 8.53 1.36 -3.02
CA LEU A 61 7.70 2.54 -2.82
C LEU A 61 8.56 3.63 -2.21
N ILE A 62 8.58 4.80 -2.85
CA ILE A 62 9.41 5.92 -2.42
C ILE A 62 8.51 7.02 -1.90
N CYS A 63 8.66 7.36 -0.61
CA CYS A 63 7.91 8.45 -0.02
C CYS A 63 8.30 9.76 -0.68
N GLY A 64 7.33 10.61 -0.98
CA GLY A 64 7.61 11.90 -1.60
C GLY A 64 8.33 12.87 -0.68
N PHE A 65 8.44 12.53 0.61
CA PHE A 65 9.08 13.36 1.60
C PHE A 65 10.34 12.67 2.10
N HIS A 66 11.49 13.28 1.87
CA HIS A 66 12.81 12.74 2.26
C HIS A 66 13.19 11.42 1.58
N SER A 67 12.41 10.99 0.57
CA SER A 67 12.74 9.82 -0.24
C SER A 67 12.94 8.53 0.57
N ALA A 68 12.18 8.37 1.64
CA ALA A 68 12.19 7.10 2.38
C ALA A 68 11.71 5.99 1.46
N LYS A 69 12.37 4.83 1.49
CA LYS A 69 12.08 3.73 0.58
C LYS A 69 11.59 2.51 1.33
N PHE A 70 10.61 1.83 0.75
CA PHE A 70 10.00 0.66 1.37
C PHE A 70 9.78 -0.43 0.35
N ASN A 71 9.89 -1.67 0.82
CA ASN A 71 9.57 -2.83 0.00
C ASN A 71 8.04 -2.99 -0.02
N VAL A 72 7.44 -2.92 -1.21
CA VAL A 72 5.99 -2.98 -1.35
C VAL A 72 5.43 -4.31 -0.83
N ARG A 73 6.15 -5.40 -1.05
CA ARG A 73 5.65 -6.72 -0.70
C ARG A 73 5.64 -6.98 0.79
N THR A 74 6.59 -6.42 1.52
CA THR A 74 6.76 -6.71 2.94
C THR A 74 6.53 -5.52 3.85
N GLY A 75 6.60 -4.30 3.30
CA GLY A 75 6.54 -3.08 4.09
C GLY A 75 7.86 -2.73 4.77
N GLU A 76 8.90 -3.52 4.57
CA GLU A 76 10.17 -3.27 5.22
C GLU A 76 10.82 -1.99 4.71
N SER A 77 11.43 -1.25 5.63
CA SER A 77 12.22 -0.08 5.26
C SER A 77 13.49 -0.53 4.55
N LEU A 78 13.81 0.16 3.47
CA LEU A 78 15.05 -0.09 2.74
C LEU A 78 16.11 0.96 3.12
N GLY A 79 15.86 1.66 4.27
CA GLY A 79 16.79 2.64 4.80
C GLY A 79 17.20 3.68 3.79
N PRO A 80 18.08 4.63 4.15
CA PRO A 80 18.54 4.95 5.52
C PRO A 80 17.68 5.99 6.24
N VAL A 81 16.64 6.54 5.58
CA VAL A 81 15.85 7.64 6.15
C VAL A 81 15.10 7.22 7.41
N THR A 82 14.54 6.02 7.41
CA THR A 82 13.86 5.48 8.59
C THR A 82 14.10 3.98 8.67
N SER A 83 14.04 3.44 9.88
CA SER A 83 14.10 2.00 10.07
C SER A 83 12.74 1.40 10.35
N GLU A 84 11.71 2.24 10.43
CA GLU A 84 10.35 1.76 10.69
C GLU A 84 9.73 1.17 9.44
N ARG A 85 8.99 0.08 9.60
CA ARG A 85 8.34 -0.57 8.47
C ARG A 85 6.90 -0.07 8.33
N LEU A 86 6.37 -0.20 7.12
CA LEU A 86 4.98 0.13 6.85
C LEU A 86 4.07 -0.96 7.40
N THR A 87 2.88 -0.56 7.84
CA THR A 87 1.84 -1.52 8.17
C THR A 87 1.25 -2.06 6.87
N THR A 88 1.18 -3.38 6.75
CA THR A 88 0.60 -4.05 5.60
C THR A 88 -0.67 -4.77 6.01
N PHE A 89 -1.54 -5.00 5.03
CA PHE A 89 -2.81 -5.69 5.26
C PHE A 89 -2.92 -6.86 4.30
N PRO A 90 -3.38 -8.03 4.75
CA PRO A 90 -3.58 -9.16 3.85
C PRO A 90 -4.59 -8.82 2.76
N VAL A 91 -4.33 -9.26 1.55
CA VAL A 91 -5.18 -9.02 0.39
C VAL A 91 -5.70 -10.32 -0.15
N LYS A 92 -6.97 -10.33 -0.52
CA LYS A 92 -7.61 -11.50 -1.11
C LYS A 92 -8.38 -11.06 -2.34
N ILE A 93 -8.21 -11.78 -3.43
CA ILE A 93 -8.92 -11.50 -4.68
C ILE A 93 -9.94 -12.60 -4.90
N GLN A 94 -11.18 -12.20 -5.14
CA GLN A 94 -12.25 -13.16 -5.40
C GLN A 94 -13.21 -12.56 -6.42
N ASN A 95 -13.36 -13.23 -7.57
CA ASN A 95 -14.26 -12.78 -8.65
C ASN A 95 -13.98 -11.33 -9.04
N SER A 96 -12.72 -11.00 -9.22
CA SER A 96 -12.28 -9.65 -9.60
C SER A 96 -12.54 -8.59 -8.56
N SER A 97 -12.94 -8.96 -7.36
CA SER A 97 -13.09 -8.05 -6.24
C SER A 97 -11.89 -8.17 -5.32
N ILE A 98 -11.48 -7.04 -4.76
CA ILE A 98 -10.33 -6.97 -3.87
C ILE A 98 -10.83 -6.80 -2.44
N PHE A 99 -10.40 -7.70 -1.57
CA PHE A 99 -10.72 -7.65 -0.15
C PHE A 99 -9.43 -7.47 0.64
N ILE A 100 -9.51 -6.71 1.71
CA ILE A 100 -8.37 -6.61 2.63
C ILE A 100 -8.84 -6.94 4.04
N GLU A 101 -7.93 -7.45 4.84
CA GLU A 101 -8.21 -7.77 6.23
C GLU A 101 -7.81 -6.59 7.10
N VAL A 102 -8.78 -5.99 7.76
CA VAL A 102 -8.57 -4.84 8.65
C VAL A 102 -9.21 -5.05 10.00
#